data_cd7d3d114e4927d34fcd25bcc152f2a2
#
_entry.id   cd7d3d114e4927d34fcd25bcc152f2a2
#
_cell.length_a   1.000
_cell.length_b   1.000
_cell.length_c   1.000
_cell.angle_alpha   90.00
_cell.angle_beta   90.00
_cell.angle_gamma   90.00
#
_symmetry.space_group_name_H-M   'P 1'
#
loop_
_entity.id
_entity.type
_entity.pdbx_description
1 polymer ?
#
loop_
_entity_poly.entity_id
_entity_poly.type
_entity_poly.pdbx_seq_one_letter_code
_entity_poly.pdbx_strand_id
1 'polypeptide(L)'
;MHDDNNKARPEATGATQDAGGLEAKRAARRRHFALLFGLVAILAIAAAIYWFLSGRYHEETDDAYVAGNIVQVAAQVPGTVIDVLVSDTQRVSAGQTLVRLDDAEAAVSLAQARAQLAQAVRQAANAGVSNAMYADAVSARQADLEVARRAYEARAHASVEVVSPEELARARAQMVGAQAQLAAAQAQLESARVLGSRLAVEDNPSVVQAAAQFKLAWRNLRRATIVAPVDGTVGQRSVQVGQQVGPGVPLLSLIQLKALWIEANFKEGQIRNMRAGQPVSIVSDIYGSKVVYRGHVEGFSAGTGSAFSMLPSQNAAGNWIKVVQRVPVVISIEPADLAAHPLRIGLSMQVTVDTHERGGHLLDNESPLPGQSTRVHDSVAAEADAAAEAVIRANKSR
;
A
#
# COMPACT_ATOMS: atom_id res chain seq x y z
N MET A 1 25.49 19.30 121.87
CA MET A 1 24.49 20.27 122.29
C MET A 1 23.24 19.90 121.56
N HIS A 2 22.42 19.21 122.26
CA HIS A 2 20.97 19.40 122.43
C HIS A 2 20.15 19.37 121.16
N ASP A 3 19.06 18.73 121.00
CA ASP A 3 18.18 17.93 121.88
C ASP A 3 17.00 17.48 120.97
N ASP A 4 16.55 16.26 121.24
CA ASP A 4 15.20 15.82 121.51
C ASP A 4 14.06 16.28 120.49
N ASN A 5 13.19 15.48 120.07
CA ASN A 5 12.16 14.68 120.64
C ASN A 5 11.04 14.33 119.63
N ASN A 6 10.76 13.11 119.50
CA ASN A 6 9.55 12.39 119.90
C ASN A 6 8.22 12.58 119.10
N LYS A 7 7.67 11.40 118.73
CA LYS A 7 6.25 11.04 118.65
C LYS A 7 5.51 11.54 117.38
N ALA A 8 4.78 10.75 116.67
CA ALA A 8 3.86 9.68 117.04
C ALA A 8 3.37 9.00 115.72
N ARG A 9 3.13 7.72 115.85
CA ARG A 9 2.25 7.01 114.95
C ARG A 9 0.74 7.39 115.23
N PRO A 10 -0.15 7.38 114.19
CA PRO A 10 -1.16 6.28 114.14
C PRO A 10 -1.42 5.77 112.71
N GLU A 11 -1.47 4.52 112.68
CA GLU A 11 -2.51 3.57 112.29
C GLU A 11 -3.16 3.67 110.92
N ALA A 12 -3.06 2.51 110.27
CA ALA A 12 -3.68 2.07 109.09
C ALA A 12 -5.22 2.14 109.13
N THR A 13 -5.82 2.45 107.96
CA THR A 13 -7.02 1.77 107.54
C THR A 13 -7.31 2.07 106.04
N GLY A 14 -7.46 0.99 105.27
CA GLY A 14 -8.42 0.97 104.14
C GLY A 14 -7.98 1.57 102.75
N ALA A 15 -7.34 0.82 101.97
CA ALA A 15 -7.49 0.95 100.44
C ALA A 15 -7.10 -0.37 99.76
N THR A 16 -7.89 -1.39 99.99
CA THR A 16 -7.93 -2.64 99.17
C THR A 16 -9.28 -2.73 98.46
N GLN A 17 -9.55 -1.84 97.47
CA GLN A 17 -10.74 -1.96 96.65
C GLN A 17 -10.66 -1.25 95.31
N ASP A 18 -9.52 -1.18 94.58
CA ASP A 18 -9.50 -0.64 93.21
C ASP A 18 -8.57 -1.36 92.24
N ALA A 19 -7.91 -2.43 92.62
CA ALA A 19 -7.00 -3.18 91.72
C ALA A 19 -7.75 -4.07 90.68
N GLY A 20 -8.92 -4.57 91.02
CA GLY A 20 -9.74 -5.44 90.15
C GLY A 20 -10.42 -4.76 88.95
N GLY A 21 -10.77 -3.46 89.11
CA GLY A 21 -11.45 -2.68 88.06
C GLY A 21 -10.48 -2.20 86.95
N LEU A 22 -9.26 -1.98 87.29
CA LEU A 22 -8.23 -1.54 86.32
C LEU A 22 -7.71 -2.72 85.49
N GLU A 23 -7.60 -3.91 86.03
CA GLU A 23 -7.20 -5.11 85.31
C GLU A 23 -8.30 -5.59 84.36
N ALA A 24 -9.57 -5.55 84.77
CA ALA A 24 -10.72 -5.86 83.89
C ALA A 24 -10.85 -4.88 82.69
N LYS A 25 -10.64 -3.58 82.92
CA LYS A 25 -10.61 -2.57 81.85
C LYS A 25 -9.39 -2.72 80.93
N ARG A 26 -8.25 -3.11 81.45
CA ARG A 26 -7.03 -3.42 80.67
C ARG A 26 -7.22 -4.70 79.86
N ALA A 27 -7.85 -5.73 80.41
CA ALA A 27 -8.15 -6.97 79.70
C ALA A 27 -9.21 -6.77 78.59
N ALA A 28 -10.26 -5.98 78.84
CA ALA A 28 -11.26 -5.61 77.85
C ALA A 28 -10.61 -4.77 76.73
N ARG A 29 -9.78 -3.80 77.05
CA ARG A 29 -9.04 -2.97 76.09
C ARG A 29 -8.09 -3.83 75.25
N ARG A 30 -7.35 -4.77 75.87
CA ARG A 30 -6.52 -5.74 75.14
C ARG A 30 -7.32 -6.63 74.19
N ARG A 31 -8.50 -7.11 74.56
CA ARG A 31 -9.42 -7.86 73.71
C ARG A 31 -9.91 -7.04 72.54
N HIS A 32 -10.34 -5.79 72.73
CA HIS A 32 -10.74 -4.88 71.67
C HIS A 32 -9.59 -4.56 70.70
N PHE A 33 -8.38 -4.31 71.22
CA PHE A 33 -7.16 -4.13 70.38
C PHE A 33 -6.82 -5.41 69.65
N ALA A 34 -6.94 -6.59 70.25
CA ALA A 34 -6.66 -7.86 69.56
C ALA A 34 -7.70 -8.14 68.45
N LEU A 35 -8.98 -7.81 68.66
CA LEU A 35 -10.03 -7.90 67.67
C LEU A 35 -9.84 -6.90 66.52
N LEU A 36 -9.46 -5.65 66.87
CA LEU A 36 -9.15 -4.63 65.86
C LEU A 36 -7.91 -5.01 65.01
N PHE A 37 -6.86 -5.49 65.67
CA PHE A 37 -5.65 -5.99 64.95
C PHE A 37 -5.97 -7.21 64.12
N GLY A 38 -6.80 -8.14 64.61
CA GLY A 38 -7.29 -9.29 63.86
C GLY A 38 -8.10 -8.89 62.61
N LEU A 39 -8.96 -7.91 62.73
CA LEU A 39 -9.75 -7.37 61.61
C LEU A 39 -8.87 -6.69 60.57
N VAL A 40 -7.90 -5.85 61.03
CA VAL A 40 -6.96 -5.19 60.13
C VAL A 40 -6.07 -6.20 59.43
N ALA A 41 -5.59 -7.24 60.13
CA ALA A 41 -4.82 -8.33 59.53
C ALA A 41 -5.60 -9.11 58.50
N ILE A 42 -6.86 -9.42 58.75
CA ILE A 42 -7.77 -10.09 57.76
C ILE A 42 -7.97 -9.20 56.55
N LEU A 43 -8.23 -7.89 56.75
CA LEU A 43 -8.39 -6.95 55.64
C LEU A 43 -7.11 -6.80 54.85
N ALA A 44 -5.95 -6.76 55.52
CA ALA A 44 -4.65 -6.70 54.85
C ALA A 44 -4.36 -7.98 54.04
N ILE A 45 -4.66 -9.15 54.60
CA ILE A 45 -4.54 -10.43 53.88
C ILE A 45 -5.52 -10.49 52.71
N ALA A 46 -6.77 -10.09 52.87
CA ALA A 46 -7.76 -10.02 51.81
C ALA A 46 -7.34 -9.06 50.69
N ALA A 47 -6.80 -7.87 51.03
CA ALA A 47 -6.24 -6.92 50.09
C ALA A 47 -5.01 -7.46 49.35
N ALA A 48 -4.13 -8.15 50.08
CA ALA A 48 -2.95 -8.81 49.50
C ALA A 48 -3.33 -9.95 48.55
N ILE A 49 -4.30 -10.77 48.91
CA ILE A 49 -4.85 -11.82 48.05
C ILE A 49 -5.51 -11.22 46.81
N TYR A 50 -6.34 -10.19 46.96
CA TYR A 50 -6.98 -9.48 45.86
C TYR A 50 -5.92 -8.89 44.91
N TRP A 51 -4.93 -8.20 45.46
CA TRP A 51 -3.83 -7.62 44.66
C TRP A 51 -3.00 -8.69 43.96
N PHE A 52 -2.70 -9.80 44.63
CA PHE A 52 -1.95 -10.93 44.05
C PHE A 52 -2.74 -11.67 42.96
N LEU A 53 -4.05 -11.82 43.10
CA LEU A 53 -4.93 -12.48 42.11
C LEU A 53 -5.24 -11.55 40.92
N SER A 54 -5.48 -10.26 41.15
CA SER A 54 -5.88 -9.30 40.12
C SER A 54 -4.66 -8.68 39.42
N GLY A 55 -3.65 -8.22 40.15
CA GLY A 55 -2.46 -7.58 39.58
C GLY A 55 -1.55 -8.49 38.77
N ARG A 56 -1.68 -9.80 38.97
CA ARG A 56 -0.84 -10.81 38.28
C ARG A 56 -1.17 -11.02 36.82
N TYR A 57 -2.36 -10.60 36.40
CA TYR A 57 -2.88 -10.85 35.06
C TYR A 57 -2.94 -9.59 34.20
N HIS A 58 -2.42 -8.48 34.66
CA HIS A 58 -2.37 -7.24 33.92
C HIS A 58 -0.92 -6.85 33.61
N GLU A 59 -0.61 -6.73 32.33
CA GLU A 59 0.68 -6.21 31.89
C GLU A 59 0.47 -4.80 31.34
N GLU A 60 1.21 -3.84 31.88
CA GLU A 60 1.03 -2.42 31.60
C GLU A 60 2.29 -1.80 31.03
N THR A 61 2.11 -0.88 30.06
CA THR A 61 3.17 -0.04 29.54
C THR A 61 2.66 1.37 29.25
N ASP A 62 3.51 2.36 29.56
CA ASP A 62 3.36 3.78 29.19
C ASP A 62 4.16 4.14 27.92
N ASP A 63 4.98 3.21 27.42
CA ASP A 63 5.75 3.38 26.18
C ASP A 63 4.93 2.82 25.00
N ALA A 64 3.83 3.50 24.71
CA ALA A 64 2.94 3.15 23.60
C ALA A 64 2.54 4.41 22.84
N TYR A 65 2.41 4.27 21.52
CA TYR A 65 2.11 5.37 20.62
C TYR A 65 1.06 4.97 19.60
N VAL A 66 0.25 5.96 19.21
CA VAL A 66 -0.66 5.81 18.09
C VAL A 66 0.15 5.74 16.80
N ALA A 67 0.05 4.65 16.09
CA ALA A 67 0.63 4.42 14.77
C ALA A 67 -0.46 4.37 13.69
N GLY A 68 -0.04 4.45 12.44
CA GLY A 68 -0.97 4.39 11.31
C GLY A 68 -0.24 4.47 9.99
N ASN A 69 -0.98 4.24 8.92
CA ASN A 69 -0.40 4.27 7.59
C ASN A 69 -0.14 5.70 7.11
N ILE A 70 1.12 5.97 6.79
CA ILE A 70 1.58 7.21 6.18
C ILE A 70 1.90 6.93 4.71
N VAL A 71 1.05 7.42 3.82
CA VAL A 71 1.23 7.27 2.37
C VAL A 71 1.96 8.49 1.84
N GLN A 72 3.20 8.29 1.37
CA GLN A 72 3.98 9.35 0.72
C GLN A 72 3.50 9.56 -0.71
N VAL A 73 3.06 10.77 -1.02
CA VAL A 73 2.70 11.18 -2.38
C VAL A 73 3.90 11.87 -3.00
N ALA A 74 4.44 11.27 -4.07
CA ALA A 74 5.61 11.77 -4.79
C ALA A 74 5.28 12.11 -6.25
N ALA A 75 6.05 13.01 -6.84
CA ALA A 75 5.97 13.30 -8.27
C ALA A 75 6.37 12.05 -9.08
N GLN A 76 5.62 11.77 -10.16
CA GLN A 76 5.90 10.65 -11.07
C GLN A 76 6.58 11.10 -12.37
N VAL A 77 6.47 12.39 -12.69
CA VAL A 77 7.08 13.04 -13.85
C VAL A 77 7.81 14.32 -13.41
N PRO A 78 8.82 14.76 -14.13
CA PRO A 78 9.46 16.04 -13.85
C PRO A 78 8.53 17.19 -14.24
N GLY A 79 8.64 18.32 -13.55
CA GLY A 79 7.91 19.53 -13.87
C GLY A 79 8.02 20.60 -12.79
N THR A 80 7.54 21.80 -13.11
CA THR A 80 7.42 22.90 -12.15
C THR A 80 6.02 22.88 -11.54
N VAL A 81 5.91 23.07 -10.24
CA VAL A 81 4.62 23.12 -9.53
C VAL A 81 3.90 24.43 -9.84
N ILE A 82 2.75 24.35 -10.49
CA ILE A 82 1.89 25.51 -10.79
C ILE A 82 0.93 25.77 -9.64
N ASP A 83 0.22 24.72 -9.18
CA ASP A 83 -0.80 24.84 -8.15
C ASP A 83 -0.59 23.78 -7.05
N VAL A 84 -0.82 24.19 -5.81
CA VAL A 84 -0.99 23.30 -4.66
C VAL A 84 -2.38 23.53 -4.09
N LEU A 85 -3.27 22.56 -4.30
CA LEU A 85 -4.72 22.70 -4.08
C LEU A 85 -5.15 22.23 -2.69
N VAL A 86 -4.21 21.83 -1.85
CA VAL A 86 -4.48 21.32 -0.50
C VAL A 86 -3.56 21.95 0.52
N SER A 87 -4.07 22.08 1.75
CA SER A 87 -3.34 22.58 2.91
C SER A 87 -3.09 21.46 3.93
N ASP A 88 -2.11 21.68 4.82
CA ASP A 88 -1.87 20.78 5.96
C ASP A 88 -3.16 20.61 6.77
N THR A 89 -3.37 19.45 7.32
CA THR A 89 -4.54 19.03 8.10
C THR A 89 -5.86 18.90 7.31
N GLN A 90 -5.87 19.21 6.03
CA GLN A 90 -7.06 19.08 5.18
C GLN A 90 -7.37 17.61 4.90
N ARG A 91 -8.67 17.24 4.99
CA ARG A 91 -9.15 15.92 4.57
C ARG A 91 -9.29 15.86 3.06
N VAL A 92 -8.83 14.78 2.47
CA VAL A 92 -8.89 14.52 1.02
C VAL A 92 -9.46 13.14 0.74
N SER A 93 -10.12 13.00 -0.40
CA SER A 93 -10.64 11.72 -0.88
C SER A 93 -9.74 11.14 -1.98
N ALA A 94 -9.73 9.83 -2.13
CA ALA A 94 -9.02 9.15 -3.21
C ALA A 94 -9.43 9.72 -4.59
N GLY A 95 -8.46 9.99 -5.46
CA GLY A 95 -8.66 10.63 -6.76
C GLY A 95 -8.77 12.15 -6.73
N GLN A 96 -8.85 12.80 -5.56
CA GLN A 96 -8.84 14.25 -5.45
C GLN A 96 -7.50 14.82 -5.89
N THR A 97 -7.52 15.88 -6.73
CA THR A 97 -6.30 16.57 -7.16
C THR A 97 -5.65 17.30 -5.98
N LEU A 98 -4.36 17.05 -5.79
CA LEU A 98 -3.55 17.62 -4.71
C LEU A 98 -2.61 18.71 -5.22
N VAL A 99 -1.89 18.39 -6.29
CA VAL A 99 -0.87 19.27 -6.88
C VAL A 99 -0.98 19.19 -8.39
N ARG A 100 -0.73 20.31 -9.06
CA ARG A 100 -0.65 20.40 -10.51
C ARG A 100 0.73 20.87 -10.91
N LEU A 101 1.37 20.10 -11.79
CA LEU A 101 2.62 20.46 -12.43
C LEU A 101 2.35 21.17 -13.77
N ASP A 102 3.33 21.89 -14.27
CA ASP A 102 3.34 22.39 -15.64
C ASP A 102 3.29 21.22 -16.62
N ASP A 103 2.25 21.17 -17.42
CA ASP A 103 1.97 20.10 -18.36
C ASP A 103 2.26 20.47 -19.82
N ALA A 104 2.77 21.70 -20.08
CA ALA A 104 2.98 22.22 -21.42
C ALA A 104 3.89 21.32 -22.25
N GLU A 105 5.02 20.85 -21.70
CA GLU A 105 5.94 19.95 -22.37
C GLU A 105 5.31 18.55 -22.61
N ALA A 106 4.60 18.04 -21.64
CA ALA A 106 3.88 16.77 -21.76
C ALA A 106 2.76 16.84 -22.81
N ALA A 107 2.06 17.96 -22.91
CA ALA A 107 1.04 18.21 -23.93
C ALA A 107 1.63 18.25 -25.35
N VAL A 108 2.77 18.92 -25.53
CA VAL A 108 3.52 18.92 -26.82
C VAL A 108 3.97 17.51 -27.19
N SER A 109 4.53 16.76 -26.23
CA SER A 109 4.96 15.38 -26.44
C SER A 109 3.80 14.48 -26.86
N LEU A 110 2.63 14.63 -26.22
CA LEU A 110 1.41 13.91 -26.59
C LEU A 110 0.93 14.28 -28.02
N ALA A 111 0.96 15.56 -28.38
CA ALA A 111 0.58 15.99 -29.72
C ALA A 111 1.51 15.41 -30.80
N GLN A 112 2.82 15.36 -30.54
CA GLN A 112 3.79 14.72 -31.43
C GLN A 112 3.55 13.22 -31.58
N ALA A 113 3.36 12.49 -30.45
CA ALA A 113 3.07 11.07 -30.47
C ALA A 113 1.74 10.76 -31.18
N ARG A 114 0.72 11.60 -31.02
CA ARG A 114 -0.55 11.49 -31.75
C ARG A 114 -0.34 11.65 -33.28
N ALA A 115 0.48 12.59 -33.71
CA ALA A 115 0.77 12.80 -35.11
C ALA A 115 1.55 11.60 -35.71
N GLN A 116 2.50 11.07 -34.97
CA GLN A 116 3.25 9.87 -35.37
C GLN A 116 2.35 8.65 -35.48
N LEU A 117 1.44 8.42 -34.52
CA LEU A 117 0.47 7.32 -34.60
C LEU A 117 -0.45 7.48 -35.81
N ALA A 118 -0.99 8.66 -36.03
CA ALA A 118 -1.82 8.94 -37.20
C ALA A 118 -1.09 8.70 -38.53
N GLN A 119 0.18 9.07 -38.61
CA GLN A 119 1.03 8.81 -39.79
C GLN A 119 1.26 7.31 -39.99
N ALA A 120 1.63 6.57 -38.95
CA ALA A 120 1.84 5.12 -39.00
C ALA A 120 0.57 4.38 -39.47
N VAL A 121 -0.59 4.77 -38.97
CA VAL A 121 -1.89 4.20 -39.37
C VAL A 121 -2.15 4.44 -40.85
N ARG A 122 -1.96 5.68 -41.35
CA ARG A 122 -2.15 5.96 -42.79
C ARG A 122 -1.16 5.20 -43.68
N GLN A 123 0.11 5.07 -43.26
CA GLN A 123 1.10 4.29 -43.99
C GLN A 123 0.72 2.82 -44.05
N ALA A 124 0.29 2.22 -42.94
CA ALA A 124 -0.17 0.84 -42.90
C ALA A 124 -1.43 0.62 -43.77
N ALA A 125 -2.37 1.55 -43.75
CA ALA A 125 -3.58 1.50 -44.60
C ALA A 125 -3.23 1.59 -46.09
N ASN A 126 -2.35 2.50 -46.48
CA ASN A 126 -1.88 2.61 -47.88
C ASN A 126 -1.11 1.38 -48.35
N ALA A 127 -0.32 0.75 -47.49
CA ALA A 127 0.34 -0.51 -47.81
C ALA A 127 -0.68 -1.63 -48.06
N GLY A 128 -1.81 -1.66 -47.34
CA GLY A 128 -2.92 -2.57 -47.55
C GLY A 128 -3.57 -2.39 -48.94
N VAL A 129 -3.82 -1.13 -49.32
CA VAL A 129 -4.36 -0.79 -50.66
C VAL A 129 -3.42 -1.22 -51.78
N SER A 130 -2.10 -0.93 -51.59
CA SER A 130 -1.08 -1.34 -52.59
C SER A 130 -1.03 -2.86 -52.73
N ASN A 131 -1.14 -3.62 -51.68
CA ASN A 131 -1.18 -5.09 -51.73
C ASN A 131 -2.37 -5.59 -52.50
N ALA A 132 -3.56 -4.97 -52.36
CA ALA A 132 -4.76 -5.30 -53.10
C ALA A 132 -4.56 -5.05 -54.61
N MET A 133 -3.99 -3.88 -54.98
CA MET A 133 -3.65 -3.56 -56.40
C MET A 133 -2.70 -4.59 -57.04
N TYR A 134 -1.68 -5.02 -56.31
CA TYR A 134 -0.77 -6.06 -56.83
C TYR A 134 -1.45 -7.43 -56.90
N ALA A 135 -2.35 -7.76 -56.00
CA ALA A 135 -3.14 -9.00 -56.07
C ALA A 135 -4.06 -9.00 -57.31
N ASP A 136 -4.70 -7.87 -57.61
CA ASP A 136 -5.53 -7.72 -58.79
C ASP A 136 -4.66 -7.83 -60.07
N ALA A 137 -3.46 -7.26 -60.07
CA ALA A 137 -2.54 -7.41 -61.20
C ALA A 137 -2.12 -8.89 -61.43
N VAL A 138 -1.87 -9.66 -60.39
CA VAL A 138 -1.57 -11.10 -60.47
C VAL A 138 -2.81 -11.83 -61.08
N SER A 139 -4.02 -11.53 -60.65
CA SER A 139 -5.24 -12.10 -61.19
C SER A 139 -5.42 -11.82 -62.70
N ALA A 140 -5.14 -10.59 -63.14
CA ALA A 140 -5.16 -10.22 -64.56
C ALA A 140 -4.11 -11.00 -65.37
N ARG A 141 -2.87 -11.11 -64.89
CA ARG A 141 -1.81 -11.89 -65.60
C ARG A 141 -2.10 -13.38 -65.61
N GLN A 142 -2.79 -13.90 -64.60
CA GLN A 142 -3.22 -15.30 -64.60
C GLN A 142 -4.28 -15.57 -65.65
N ALA A 143 -5.22 -14.65 -65.87
CA ALA A 143 -6.19 -14.73 -66.97
C ALA A 143 -5.49 -14.65 -68.36
N ASP A 144 -4.48 -13.75 -68.53
CA ASP A 144 -3.69 -13.64 -69.74
C ASP A 144 -2.99 -14.96 -70.07
N LEU A 145 -2.35 -15.59 -69.08
CA LEU A 145 -1.70 -16.90 -69.24
C LEU A 145 -2.67 -17.99 -69.64
N GLU A 146 -3.85 -18.02 -69.04
CA GLU A 146 -4.87 -19.01 -69.37
C GLU A 146 -5.35 -18.88 -70.81
N VAL A 147 -5.50 -17.66 -71.35
CA VAL A 147 -5.84 -17.42 -72.75
C VAL A 147 -4.70 -17.89 -73.67
N ALA A 148 -3.45 -17.52 -73.35
CA ALA A 148 -2.29 -17.91 -74.13
C ALA A 148 -2.05 -19.44 -74.14
N ARG A 149 -2.31 -20.09 -73.02
CA ARG A 149 -2.24 -21.55 -72.84
C ARG A 149 -3.29 -22.26 -73.71
N ARG A 150 -4.58 -21.85 -73.65
CA ARG A 150 -5.63 -22.41 -74.52
C ARG A 150 -5.34 -22.23 -75.99
N ALA A 151 -4.79 -21.05 -76.40
CA ALA A 151 -4.38 -20.77 -77.75
C ALA A 151 -3.22 -21.69 -78.22
N TYR A 152 -2.26 -22.01 -77.33
CA TYR A 152 -1.23 -23.00 -77.66
C TYR A 152 -1.75 -24.41 -77.68
N GLU A 153 -2.55 -24.86 -76.71
CA GLU A 153 -3.15 -26.22 -76.67
C GLU A 153 -4.03 -26.51 -77.90
N ALA A 154 -4.88 -25.55 -78.30
CA ALA A 154 -5.69 -25.67 -79.51
C ALA A 154 -4.82 -25.88 -80.77
N ARG A 155 -3.70 -25.21 -80.91
CA ARG A 155 -2.80 -25.37 -82.05
C ARG A 155 -1.91 -26.63 -81.95
N ALA A 156 -1.52 -27.03 -80.72
CA ALA A 156 -0.74 -28.24 -80.48
C ALA A 156 -1.52 -29.54 -80.78
N HIS A 157 -2.85 -29.51 -80.62
CA HIS A 157 -3.72 -30.66 -80.94
C HIS A 157 -4.26 -30.64 -82.35
N ALA A 158 -4.06 -29.61 -83.18
CA ALA A 158 -4.46 -29.54 -84.56
C ALA A 158 -3.45 -30.33 -85.44
N SER A 159 -3.94 -30.87 -86.57
CA SER A 159 -3.09 -31.60 -87.53
C SER A 159 -2.09 -30.68 -88.22
N VAL A 160 -0.90 -31.16 -88.54
CA VAL A 160 0.20 -30.43 -89.21
C VAL A 160 -0.21 -29.80 -90.56
N GLU A 161 -1.31 -30.28 -91.16
CA GLU A 161 -1.88 -29.74 -92.41
C GLU A 161 -2.63 -28.41 -92.15
N VAL A 162 -3.08 -28.14 -90.90
CA VAL A 162 -3.92 -26.99 -90.54
C VAL A 162 -3.07 -25.88 -89.83
N VAL A 163 -2.05 -26.24 -89.12
CA VAL A 163 -1.22 -25.27 -88.32
C VAL A 163 0.26 -25.41 -88.71
N SER A 164 0.85 -24.29 -89.11
CA SER A 164 2.27 -24.28 -89.46
C SER A 164 3.16 -24.41 -88.27
N PRO A 165 4.37 -25.00 -88.37
CA PRO A 165 5.37 -25.05 -87.29
C PRO A 165 5.70 -23.66 -86.69
N GLU A 166 5.68 -22.62 -87.52
CA GLU A 166 5.96 -21.21 -87.06
C GLU A 166 4.80 -20.68 -86.17
N GLU A 167 3.51 -21.00 -86.55
CA GLU A 167 2.38 -20.57 -85.72
C GLU A 167 2.36 -21.26 -84.35
N LEU A 168 2.70 -22.55 -84.34
CA LEU A 168 2.83 -23.28 -83.06
C LEU A 168 4.02 -22.66 -82.18
N ALA A 169 5.15 -22.39 -82.87
CA ALA A 169 6.29 -21.74 -82.13
C ALA A 169 5.92 -20.36 -81.58
N ARG A 170 5.15 -19.55 -82.35
CA ARG A 170 4.67 -18.23 -81.88
C ARG A 170 3.70 -18.39 -80.72
N ALA A 171 2.75 -19.33 -80.75
CA ALA A 171 1.83 -19.56 -79.68
C ALA A 171 2.54 -20.04 -78.40
N ARG A 172 3.56 -20.90 -78.53
CA ARG A 172 4.42 -21.32 -77.41
C ARG A 172 5.19 -20.15 -76.81
N ALA A 173 5.79 -19.27 -77.65
CA ALA A 173 6.50 -18.09 -77.18
C ALA A 173 5.58 -17.12 -76.45
N GLN A 174 4.31 -16.95 -76.92
CA GLN A 174 3.31 -16.15 -76.25
C GLN A 174 2.96 -16.72 -74.85
N MET A 175 2.73 -18.05 -74.75
CA MET A 175 2.47 -18.71 -73.47
C MET A 175 3.63 -18.58 -72.50
N VAL A 176 4.89 -18.81 -72.97
CA VAL A 176 6.05 -18.62 -72.13
C VAL A 176 6.25 -17.15 -71.68
N GLY A 177 5.98 -16.20 -72.56
CA GLY A 177 5.95 -14.77 -72.23
C GLY A 177 4.92 -14.41 -71.18
N ALA A 178 3.69 -14.91 -71.32
CA ALA A 178 2.63 -14.71 -70.34
C ALA A 178 2.97 -15.34 -68.97
N GLN A 179 3.59 -16.54 -69.00
CA GLN A 179 4.09 -17.19 -67.77
C GLN A 179 5.16 -16.36 -67.03
N ALA A 180 6.12 -15.80 -67.81
CA ALA A 180 7.11 -14.90 -67.21
C ALA A 180 6.53 -13.60 -66.63
N GLN A 181 5.47 -13.05 -67.28
CA GLN A 181 4.78 -11.88 -66.79
C GLN A 181 4.00 -12.19 -65.49
N LEU A 182 3.37 -13.36 -65.40
CA LEU A 182 2.71 -13.80 -64.16
C LEU A 182 3.73 -13.96 -63.03
N ALA A 183 4.86 -14.62 -63.30
CA ALA A 183 5.90 -14.76 -62.30
C ALA A 183 6.47 -13.41 -61.81
N ALA A 184 6.64 -12.44 -62.70
CA ALA A 184 7.05 -11.08 -62.32
C ALA A 184 5.99 -10.37 -61.45
N ALA A 185 4.69 -10.50 -61.80
CA ALA A 185 3.60 -9.92 -60.99
C ALA A 185 3.51 -10.57 -59.60
N GLN A 186 3.69 -11.89 -59.52
CA GLN A 186 3.72 -12.63 -58.24
C GLN A 186 4.93 -12.17 -57.36
N ALA A 187 6.11 -11.97 -57.94
CA ALA A 187 7.27 -11.47 -57.23
C ALA A 187 7.05 -10.04 -56.68
N GLN A 188 6.36 -9.19 -57.50
CA GLN A 188 5.99 -7.84 -57.05
C GLN A 188 5.00 -7.86 -55.87
N LEU A 189 3.98 -8.71 -55.93
CA LEU A 189 3.01 -8.90 -54.83
C LEU A 189 3.71 -9.41 -53.57
N GLU A 190 4.61 -10.38 -53.70
CA GLU A 190 5.32 -10.91 -52.51
C GLU A 190 6.27 -9.86 -51.89
N SER A 191 6.98 -9.09 -52.73
CA SER A 191 7.78 -7.95 -52.24
C SER A 191 6.91 -6.92 -51.50
N ALA A 192 5.75 -6.56 -52.04
CA ALA A 192 4.84 -5.63 -51.42
C ALA A 192 4.29 -6.17 -50.07
N ARG A 193 3.99 -7.47 -50.01
CA ARG A 193 3.56 -8.16 -48.80
C ARG A 193 4.62 -8.20 -47.70
N VAL A 194 5.87 -8.39 -48.06
CA VAL A 194 6.98 -8.33 -47.09
C VAL A 194 7.14 -6.92 -46.51
N LEU A 195 7.03 -5.89 -47.36
CA LEU A 195 7.14 -4.48 -46.95
C LEU A 195 5.91 -3.96 -46.20
N GLY A 196 4.73 -4.41 -46.65
CA GLY A 196 3.44 -3.85 -46.18
C GLY A 196 2.74 -4.63 -45.07
N SER A 197 3.31 -5.75 -44.60
CA SER A 197 2.69 -6.65 -43.61
C SER A 197 1.35 -7.25 -44.08
N ARG A 198 1.12 -8.55 -43.85
CA ARG A 198 -0.17 -9.23 -44.07
C ARG A 198 -1.17 -8.98 -42.95
N LEU A 199 -0.78 -8.24 -41.93
CA LEU A 199 -1.51 -8.01 -40.69
C LEU A 199 -2.60 -6.92 -40.90
N ALA A 200 -3.60 -6.92 -40.07
CA ALA A 200 -4.51 -5.79 -39.95
C ALA A 200 -3.74 -4.51 -39.58
N VAL A 201 -4.29 -3.35 -39.89
CA VAL A 201 -3.63 -2.05 -39.64
C VAL A 201 -3.25 -1.92 -38.19
N GLU A 202 -4.10 -2.40 -37.28
CA GLU A 202 -3.88 -2.37 -35.84
C GLU A 202 -2.70 -3.22 -35.38
N ASP A 203 -2.46 -4.33 -36.06
CA ASP A 203 -1.41 -5.30 -35.74
C ASP A 203 -0.08 -5.00 -36.46
N ASN A 204 -0.06 -3.94 -37.27
CA ASN A 204 1.16 -3.54 -37.96
C ASN A 204 2.21 -3.07 -36.94
N PRO A 205 3.46 -3.60 -36.96
CA PRO A 205 4.48 -3.27 -35.96
C PRO A 205 4.73 -1.77 -35.79
N SER A 206 4.69 -0.99 -36.89
CA SER A 206 4.88 0.47 -36.81
C SER A 206 3.72 1.18 -36.09
N VAL A 207 2.47 0.69 -36.27
CA VAL A 207 1.29 1.20 -35.58
C VAL A 207 1.34 0.82 -34.10
N VAL A 208 1.67 -0.42 -33.78
CA VAL A 208 1.83 -0.89 -32.39
C VAL A 208 2.90 -0.08 -31.66
N GLN A 209 4.05 0.16 -32.28
CA GLN A 209 5.11 0.99 -31.72
C GLN A 209 4.67 2.44 -31.49
N ALA A 210 4.04 3.06 -32.47
CA ALA A 210 3.55 4.43 -32.36
C ALA A 210 2.41 4.54 -31.32
N ALA A 211 1.53 3.53 -31.23
CA ALA A 211 0.49 3.46 -30.20
C ALA A 211 1.10 3.35 -28.78
N ALA A 212 2.16 2.57 -28.61
CA ALA A 212 2.87 2.47 -27.34
C ALA A 212 3.47 3.83 -26.89
N GLN A 213 4.09 4.56 -27.84
CA GLN A 213 4.62 5.91 -27.60
C GLN A 213 3.51 6.90 -27.25
N PHE A 214 2.37 6.86 -27.94
CA PHE A 214 1.20 7.68 -27.65
C PHE A 214 0.67 7.39 -26.24
N LYS A 215 0.49 6.13 -25.86
CA LYS A 215 0.04 5.72 -24.53
C LYS A 215 1.00 6.17 -23.43
N LEU A 216 2.32 6.16 -23.68
CA LEU A 216 3.32 6.66 -22.75
C LEU A 216 3.19 8.18 -22.57
N ALA A 217 3.09 8.95 -23.64
CA ALA A 217 2.93 10.39 -23.60
C ALA A 217 1.60 10.78 -22.93
N TRP A 218 0.50 10.05 -23.20
CA TRP A 218 -0.78 10.21 -22.52
C TRP A 218 -0.65 10.04 -21.00
N ARG A 219 -0.01 8.97 -20.55
CA ARG A 219 0.20 8.72 -19.12
C ARG A 219 1.06 9.80 -18.46
N ASN A 220 2.09 10.29 -19.15
CA ASN A 220 2.93 11.37 -18.64
C ASN A 220 2.15 12.67 -18.47
N LEU A 221 1.28 13.02 -19.40
CA LEU A 221 0.40 14.17 -19.28
C LEU A 221 -0.56 14.02 -18.07
N ARG A 222 -1.17 12.84 -17.90
CA ARG A 222 -2.07 12.60 -16.75
C ARG A 222 -1.33 12.63 -15.41
N ARG A 223 -0.06 12.22 -15.37
CA ARG A 223 0.79 12.25 -14.18
C ARG A 223 1.25 13.65 -13.78
N ALA A 224 1.11 14.65 -14.66
CA ALA A 224 1.33 16.04 -14.29
C ALA A 224 0.26 16.55 -13.30
N THR A 225 -0.91 15.91 -13.27
CA THR A 225 -1.93 16.11 -12.23
C THR A 225 -1.78 15.06 -11.15
N ILE A 226 -1.29 15.43 -9.98
CA ILE A 226 -1.04 14.54 -8.86
C ILE A 226 -2.29 14.44 -8.01
N VAL A 227 -2.80 13.22 -7.84
CA VAL A 227 -4.04 12.91 -7.11
C VAL A 227 -3.77 12.09 -5.86
N ALA A 228 -4.70 12.14 -4.90
CA ALA A 228 -4.63 11.34 -3.69
C ALA A 228 -4.80 9.85 -4.02
N PRO A 229 -3.85 8.97 -3.66
CA PRO A 229 -3.98 7.54 -3.91
C PRO A 229 -4.99 6.85 -2.98
N VAL A 230 -5.28 7.44 -1.83
CA VAL A 230 -6.18 6.92 -0.79
C VAL A 230 -6.93 8.06 -0.10
N ASP A 231 -8.02 7.74 0.58
CA ASP A 231 -8.68 8.68 1.50
C ASP A 231 -7.77 8.96 2.69
N GLY A 232 -7.67 10.22 3.11
CA GLY A 232 -6.82 10.56 4.24
C GLY A 232 -6.88 12.02 4.64
N THR A 233 -5.99 12.38 5.54
CA THR A 233 -5.73 13.77 5.95
C THR A 233 -4.30 14.11 5.58
N VAL A 234 -4.09 15.28 5.00
CA VAL A 234 -2.74 15.80 4.68
C VAL A 234 -1.99 15.99 5.99
N GLY A 235 -0.88 15.24 6.16
CA GLY A 235 -0.04 15.31 7.35
C GLY A 235 0.98 16.44 7.25
N GLN A 236 1.89 16.32 6.30
CA GLN A 236 2.95 17.29 6.08
C GLN A 236 3.09 17.55 4.58
N ARG A 237 3.07 18.81 4.21
CA ARG A 237 3.32 19.29 2.85
C ARG A 237 4.72 19.88 2.77
N SER A 238 5.56 19.30 1.89
CA SER A 238 6.92 19.77 1.62
C SER A 238 7.02 20.56 0.31
N VAL A 239 5.99 20.53 -0.54
CA VAL A 239 5.96 21.15 -1.86
C VAL A 239 5.43 22.59 -1.80
N GLN A 240 6.01 23.46 -2.66
CA GLN A 240 5.59 24.84 -2.82
C GLN A 240 5.39 25.19 -4.31
N VAL A 241 4.54 26.20 -4.57
CA VAL A 241 4.33 26.75 -5.93
C VAL A 241 5.64 27.33 -6.46
N GLY A 242 5.96 27.07 -7.72
CA GLY A 242 7.21 27.46 -8.37
C GLY A 242 8.39 26.51 -8.15
N GLN A 243 8.23 25.49 -7.31
CA GLN A 243 9.27 24.49 -7.07
C GLN A 243 9.39 23.53 -8.28
N GLN A 244 10.62 23.27 -8.72
CA GLN A 244 10.89 22.21 -9.70
C GLN A 244 11.03 20.88 -8.98
N VAL A 245 10.30 19.85 -9.45
CA VAL A 245 10.29 18.52 -8.89
C VAL A 245 10.62 17.49 -9.95
N GLY A 246 11.21 16.35 -9.51
CA GLY A 246 11.52 15.21 -10.36
C GLY A 246 10.83 13.94 -9.86
N PRO A 247 10.86 12.86 -10.65
CA PRO A 247 10.30 11.58 -10.25
C PRO A 247 10.86 11.08 -8.92
N GLY A 248 9.98 10.63 -8.02
CA GLY A 248 10.35 10.14 -6.70
C GLY A 248 10.51 11.22 -5.61
N VAL A 249 10.46 12.50 -5.95
CA VAL A 249 10.52 13.58 -4.94
C VAL A 249 9.20 13.60 -4.15
N PRO A 250 9.24 13.43 -2.80
CA PRO A 250 8.05 13.48 -1.97
C PRO A 250 7.48 14.91 -1.92
N LEU A 251 6.18 15.05 -2.12
CA LEU A 251 5.46 16.31 -2.16
C LEU A 251 4.67 16.56 -0.89
N LEU A 252 3.98 15.52 -0.41
CA LEU A 252 3.19 15.56 0.81
C LEU A 252 2.94 14.13 1.34
N SER A 253 2.53 14.04 2.58
CA SER A 253 2.11 12.78 3.21
C SER A 253 0.60 12.77 3.47
N LEU A 254 -0.03 11.61 3.24
CA LEU A 254 -1.43 11.36 3.60
C LEU A 254 -1.49 10.36 4.75
N ILE A 255 -2.29 10.66 5.74
CA ILE A 255 -2.48 9.83 6.94
C ILE A 255 -3.91 9.31 6.94
N GLN A 256 -4.08 7.99 7.05
CA GLN A 256 -5.38 7.33 7.12
C GLN A 256 -5.85 7.25 8.56
N LEU A 257 -6.51 8.30 9.06
CA LEU A 257 -6.96 8.39 10.46
C LEU A 257 -8.06 7.41 10.85
N LYS A 258 -8.63 6.66 9.90
CA LYS A 258 -9.65 5.62 10.18
C LYS A 258 -9.04 4.25 10.45
N ALA A 259 -7.79 4.03 10.12
CA ALA A 259 -7.07 2.77 10.26
C ALA A 259 -5.81 3.00 11.10
N LEU A 260 -6.02 3.35 12.36
CA LEU A 260 -4.95 3.53 13.35
C LEU A 260 -4.84 2.29 14.21
N TRP A 261 -3.64 2.04 14.72
CA TRP A 261 -3.35 1.02 15.72
C TRP A 261 -2.43 1.61 16.79
N ILE A 262 -2.22 0.86 17.86
CA ILE A 262 -1.24 1.22 18.88
C ILE A 262 -0.02 0.34 18.73
N GLU A 263 1.14 0.95 18.75
CA GLU A 263 2.42 0.28 18.88
C GLU A 263 2.91 0.45 20.30
N ALA A 264 2.83 -0.62 21.10
CA ALA A 264 3.14 -0.61 22.52
C ALA A 264 4.41 -1.42 22.79
N ASN A 265 5.38 -0.79 23.44
CA ASN A 265 6.68 -1.37 23.72
C ASN A 265 6.67 -2.05 25.09
N PHE A 266 6.56 -3.36 25.14
CA PHE A 266 6.61 -4.14 26.36
C PHE A 266 8.03 -4.68 26.65
N LYS A 267 8.39 -4.79 27.92
CA LYS A 267 9.63 -5.43 28.34
C LYS A 267 9.59 -6.93 28.02
N GLU A 268 10.73 -7.52 27.66
CA GLU A 268 10.86 -8.95 27.32
C GLU A 268 10.19 -9.89 28.35
N GLY A 269 10.30 -9.54 29.64
CA GLY A 269 9.68 -10.34 30.71
C GLY A 269 8.14 -10.34 30.71
N GLN A 270 7.52 -9.26 30.25
CA GLN A 270 6.05 -9.06 30.21
C GLN A 270 5.43 -9.90 29.09
N ILE A 271 6.12 -10.02 27.95
CA ILE A 271 5.64 -10.76 26.76
C ILE A 271 5.39 -12.24 27.03
N ARG A 272 6.08 -12.82 28.02
CA ARG A 272 5.90 -14.23 28.39
C ARG A 272 4.44 -14.64 28.55
N ASN A 273 3.62 -13.74 29.10
CA ASN A 273 2.21 -13.98 29.41
C ASN A 273 1.26 -13.48 28.33
N MET A 274 1.75 -12.80 27.30
CA MET A 274 0.94 -12.18 26.26
C MET A 274 0.71 -13.15 25.09
N ARG A 275 -0.47 -13.06 24.48
CA ARG A 275 -0.89 -13.82 23.29
C ARG A 275 -1.68 -12.93 22.36
N ALA A 276 -1.63 -13.22 21.05
CA ALA A 276 -2.53 -12.61 20.09
C ALA A 276 -3.99 -12.87 20.46
N GLY A 277 -4.86 -11.89 20.22
CA GLY A 277 -6.28 -11.93 20.57
C GLY A 277 -6.64 -11.50 22.00
N GLN A 278 -5.66 -11.30 22.89
CA GLN A 278 -5.94 -10.84 24.26
C GLN A 278 -6.55 -9.44 24.27
N PRO A 279 -7.57 -9.18 25.15
CA PRO A 279 -8.20 -7.90 25.26
C PRO A 279 -7.27 -6.85 25.87
N VAL A 280 -7.36 -5.63 25.36
CA VAL A 280 -6.51 -4.50 25.75
C VAL A 280 -7.38 -3.30 26.08
N SER A 281 -7.06 -2.65 27.21
CA SER A 281 -7.58 -1.36 27.59
C SER A 281 -6.53 -0.28 27.33
N ILE A 282 -6.92 0.76 26.60
CA ILE A 282 -5.99 1.81 26.14
C ILE A 282 -6.54 3.16 26.62
N VAL A 283 -5.70 3.96 27.22
CA VAL A 283 -6.02 5.31 27.71
C VAL A 283 -5.11 6.32 27.03
N SER A 284 -5.68 7.42 26.55
CA SER A 284 -4.94 8.51 25.92
C SER A 284 -4.84 9.70 26.88
N ASP A 285 -3.65 10.27 26.98
CA ASP A 285 -3.44 11.45 27.80
C ASP A 285 -4.28 12.67 27.37
N ILE A 286 -4.61 12.76 26.08
CA ILE A 286 -5.40 13.87 25.53
C ILE A 286 -6.86 13.85 26.01
N TYR A 287 -7.42 12.66 26.31
CA TYR A 287 -8.81 12.51 26.79
C TYR A 287 -8.88 12.14 28.26
N GLY A 288 -7.74 11.78 28.88
CA GLY A 288 -7.63 11.37 30.27
C GLY A 288 -8.28 9.99 30.55
N SER A 289 -8.23 9.56 31.80
CA SER A 289 -8.66 8.22 32.24
C SER A 289 -10.16 7.91 32.09
N LYS A 290 -10.99 8.91 31.75
CA LYS A 290 -12.44 8.72 31.57
C LYS A 290 -12.78 8.09 30.21
N VAL A 291 -11.87 8.20 29.21
CA VAL A 291 -12.07 7.62 27.88
C VAL A 291 -11.11 6.43 27.75
N VAL A 292 -11.70 5.26 27.72
CA VAL A 292 -10.98 4.00 27.53
C VAL A 292 -11.31 3.44 26.16
N TYR A 293 -10.30 3.25 25.33
CA TYR A 293 -10.43 2.56 24.06
C TYR A 293 -10.22 1.06 24.29
N ARG A 294 -11.01 0.27 23.61
CA ARG A 294 -10.90 -1.18 23.62
C ARG A 294 -10.14 -1.64 22.39
N GLY A 295 -9.36 -2.67 22.56
CA GLY A 295 -8.59 -3.25 21.49
C GLY A 295 -8.17 -4.68 21.80
N HIS A 296 -7.43 -5.27 20.88
CA HIS A 296 -6.88 -6.62 21.00
C HIS A 296 -5.43 -6.65 20.56
N VAL A 297 -4.65 -7.54 21.16
CA VAL A 297 -3.28 -7.82 20.70
C VAL A 297 -3.36 -8.49 19.33
N GLU A 298 -2.83 -7.84 18.29
CA GLU A 298 -2.81 -8.37 16.92
C GLU A 298 -1.58 -9.23 16.65
N GLY A 299 -0.45 -8.82 17.22
CA GLY A 299 0.79 -9.55 17.00
C GLY A 299 2.00 -8.86 17.62
N PHE A 300 3.13 -9.52 17.48
CA PHE A 300 4.41 -9.08 18.02
C PHE A 300 5.36 -8.75 16.87
N SER A 301 6.15 -7.68 17.04
CA SER A 301 7.21 -7.38 16.08
C SER A 301 8.22 -8.52 15.99
N ALA A 302 8.73 -8.77 14.79
CA ALA A 302 9.74 -9.81 14.55
C ALA A 302 11.09 -9.57 15.24
N GLY A 303 11.27 -8.40 15.86
CA GLY A 303 12.48 -8.06 16.59
C GLY A 303 12.27 -6.94 17.61
N THR A 304 13.25 -6.74 18.47
CA THR A 304 13.26 -5.65 19.45
C THR A 304 13.53 -4.32 18.76
N GLY A 305 13.10 -3.21 19.34
CA GLY A 305 13.36 -1.87 18.81
C GLY A 305 14.86 -1.58 18.60
N SER A 306 15.74 -2.15 19.41
CA SER A 306 17.19 -2.04 19.22
C SER A 306 17.74 -2.83 18.03
N ALA A 307 17.08 -3.92 17.61
CA ALA A 307 17.50 -4.72 16.46
C ALA A 307 17.27 -3.98 15.13
N PHE A 308 16.26 -3.09 15.08
CA PHE A 308 15.93 -2.28 13.90
C PHE A 308 16.48 -0.85 13.96
N SER A 309 17.21 -0.50 15.04
CA SER A 309 17.85 0.81 15.17
C SER A 309 19.03 0.94 14.20
N MET A 310 19.13 2.10 13.53
CA MET A 310 20.28 2.41 12.65
C MET A 310 21.63 2.46 13.42
N LEU A 311 21.61 2.66 14.74
CA LEU A 311 22.76 2.65 15.63
C LEU A 311 22.46 1.72 16.80
N PRO A 312 22.70 0.40 16.66
CA PRO A 312 22.55 -0.52 17.79
C PRO A 312 23.49 -0.11 18.92
N SER A 313 22.98 -0.06 20.14
CA SER A 313 23.81 0.24 21.33
C SER A 313 24.83 -0.87 21.53
N GLN A 314 26.05 -0.67 21.08
CA GLN A 314 27.17 -1.57 21.36
C GLN A 314 27.84 -1.13 22.63
N ASN A 315 27.87 -2.02 23.64
CA ASN A 315 28.68 -1.81 24.84
C ASN A 315 30.16 -2.03 24.49
N ALA A 316 30.85 -0.98 24.01
CA ALA A 316 32.25 -1.02 23.62
C ALA A 316 33.23 -1.01 24.85
N ALA A 317 32.71 -0.98 26.07
CA ALA A 317 33.50 -0.76 27.29
C ALA A 317 33.66 -2.02 28.17
N GLY A 318 33.98 -3.17 27.62
CA GLY A 318 34.57 -4.31 28.36
C GLY A 318 33.73 -5.00 29.46
N ASN A 319 32.74 -4.37 30.06
CA ASN A 319 31.83 -4.98 31.04
C ASN A 319 30.45 -5.25 30.36
N TRP A 320 30.10 -6.52 30.22
CA TRP A 320 28.79 -6.88 29.73
C TRP A 320 27.73 -6.58 30.78
N ILE A 321 26.76 -5.72 30.44
CA ILE A 321 25.58 -5.42 31.25
C ILE A 321 24.35 -5.89 30.49
N LYS A 322 23.51 -6.74 31.11
CA LYS A 322 22.23 -7.14 30.56
C LYS A 322 21.28 -5.93 30.50
N VAL A 323 21.03 -5.40 29.30
CA VAL A 323 20.02 -4.37 29.07
C VAL A 323 18.70 -5.06 28.71
N VAL A 324 17.64 -4.78 29.47
CA VAL A 324 16.30 -5.30 29.19
C VAL A 324 15.81 -4.68 27.87
N GLN A 325 15.53 -5.55 26.90
CA GLN A 325 15.02 -5.12 25.61
C GLN A 325 13.50 -4.92 25.67
N ARG A 326 12.99 -4.04 24.79
CA ARG A 326 11.54 -3.87 24.57
C ARG A 326 11.17 -4.45 23.23
N VAL A 327 10.03 -5.12 23.16
CA VAL A 327 9.46 -5.68 21.95
C VAL A 327 8.20 -4.91 21.61
N PRO A 328 8.08 -4.35 20.42
CA PRO A 328 6.86 -3.69 19.97
C PRO A 328 5.74 -4.72 19.78
N VAL A 329 4.58 -4.41 20.33
CA VAL A 329 3.34 -5.18 20.21
C VAL A 329 2.32 -4.31 19.46
N VAL A 330 1.74 -4.88 18.41
CA VAL A 330 0.72 -4.22 17.62
C VAL A 330 -0.65 -4.53 18.21
N ILE A 331 -1.43 -3.49 18.49
CA ILE A 331 -2.74 -3.57 19.14
C ILE A 331 -3.76 -2.84 18.27
N SER A 332 -4.83 -3.52 17.91
CA SER A 332 -5.97 -2.90 17.23
C SER A 332 -6.77 -1.98 18.15
N ILE A 333 -7.50 -1.06 17.57
CA ILE A 333 -8.45 -0.19 18.27
C ILE A 333 -9.83 -0.46 17.68
N GLU A 334 -10.83 -0.58 18.54
CA GLU A 334 -12.22 -0.69 18.10
C GLU A 334 -12.63 0.53 17.27
N PRO A 335 -13.15 0.35 16.04
CA PRO A 335 -13.50 1.46 15.15
C PRO A 335 -14.54 2.40 15.74
N ALA A 336 -15.44 1.90 16.58
CA ALA A 336 -16.46 2.68 17.25
C ALA A 336 -15.87 3.67 18.26
N ASP A 337 -14.88 3.24 19.03
CA ASP A 337 -14.18 4.08 20.01
C ASP A 337 -13.36 5.17 19.31
N LEU A 338 -12.68 4.81 18.20
CA LEU A 338 -11.92 5.76 17.38
C LEU A 338 -12.83 6.79 16.69
N ALA A 339 -14.03 6.41 16.29
CA ALA A 339 -14.99 7.34 15.69
C ALA A 339 -15.58 8.33 16.72
N ALA A 340 -15.81 7.87 17.97
CA ALA A 340 -16.31 8.70 19.06
C ALA A 340 -15.22 9.69 19.55
N HIS A 341 -13.98 9.24 19.64
CA HIS A 341 -12.84 10.01 20.16
C HIS A 341 -11.65 9.90 19.20
N PRO A 342 -11.56 10.80 18.18
CA PRO A 342 -10.52 10.71 17.15
C PRO A 342 -9.11 10.90 17.71
N LEU A 343 -8.18 10.02 17.29
CA LEU A 343 -6.77 10.08 17.64
C LEU A 343 -5.91 10.65 16.50
N ARG A 344 -4.66 10.98 16.82
CA ARG A 344 -3.62 11.40 15.87
C ARG A 344 -2.40 10.51 16.03
N ILE A 345 -1.69 10.27 14.93
CA ILE A 345 -0.42 9.52 14.95
C ILE A 345 0.57 10.23 15.86
N GLY A 346 1.30 9.44 16.64
CA GLY A 346 2.35 9.91 17.55
C GLY A 346 1.86 10.35 18.94
N LEU A 347 0.54 10.27 19.21
CA LEU A 347 0.05 10.50 20.58
C LEU A 347 0.51 9.36 21.49
N SER A 348 0.93 9.71 22.71
CA SER A 348 1.29 8.77 23.77
C SER A 348 0.04 8.12 24.35
N MET A 349 0.15 6.85 24.69
CA MET A 349 -0.93 6.03 25.20
C MET A 349 -0.45 5.21 26.38
N GLN A 350 -1.34 4.96 27.33
CA GLN A 350 -1.16 3.98 28.38
C GLN A 350 -1.94 2.72 28.01
N VAL A 351 -1.27 1.60 28.01
CA VAL A 351 -1.80 0.32 27.52
C VAL A 351 -1.77 -0.71 28.63
N THR A 352 -2.91 -1.34 28.88
CA THR A 352 -3.05 -2.44 29.84
C THR A 352 -3.62 -3.66 29.12
N VAL A 353 -2.86 -4.74 29.06
CA VAL A 353 -3.25 -6.02 28.45
C VAL A 353 -3.73 -6.98 29.54
N ASP A 354 -4.91 -7.56 29.34
CA ASP A 354 -5.41 -8.63 30.19
C ASP A 354 -4.88 -9.99 29.73
N THR A 355 -4.04 -10.60 30.57
CA THR A 355 -3.35 -11.86 30.30
C THR A 355 -3.98 -13.07 31.00
N HIS A 356 -5.28 -13.03 31.34
CA HIS A 356 -6.00 -14.17 31.92
C HIS A 356 -6.05 -15.35 30.96
N GLU A 357 -6.37 -15.08 29.69
CA GLU A 357 -6.42 -16.10 28.65
C GLU A 357 -5.03 -16.28 28.05
N ARG A 358 -4.46 -17.48 28.25
CA ARG A 358 -3.11 -17.84 27.76
C ARG A 358 -3.14 -18.95 26.71
N GLY A 359 -4.30 -19.19 26.11
CA GLY A 359 -4.44 -20.06 24.96
C GLY A 359 -3.77 -19.44 23.72
N GLY A 360 -3.23 -20.28 22.84
CA GLY A 360 -2.54 -19.81 21.63
C GLY A 360 -1.01 -19.90 21.72
N HIS A 361 -0.34 -19.69 20.59
CA HIS A 361 1.11 -19.76 20.51
C HIS A 361 1.75 -18.44 20.94
N LEU A 362 2.91 -18.54 21.57
CA LEU A 362 3.73 -17.37 21.90
C LEU A 362 4.32 -16.81 20.59
N LEU A 363 4.26 -15.49 20.40
CA LEU A 363 4.76 -14.78 19.22
C LEU A 363 4.07 -15.20 17.90
N ASP A 364 2.83 -15.62 17.97
CA ASP A 364 2.02 -15.87 16.77
C ASP A 364 1.75 -14.55 16.01
N ASN A 365 1.94 -14.57 14.70
CA ASN A 365 1.90 -13.39 13.84
C ASN A 365 0.83 -13.52 12.75
N GLU A 366 -0.35 -13.97 13.07
CA GLU A 366 -1.48 -13.73 12.19
C GLU A 366 -1.87 -12.25 12.29
N SER A 367 -1.16 -11.40 11.53
CA SER A 367 -1.50 -9.98 11.46
C SER A 367 -2.73 -9.79 10.57
N PRO A 368 -3.88 -9.41 11.11
CA PRO A 368 -5.08 -9.10 10.35
C PRO A 368 -5.04 -7.71 9.72
N LEU A 369 -3.92 -6.96 9.82
CA LEU A 369 -3.83 -5.66 9.16
C LEU A 369 -3.93 -5.84 7.65
N PRO A 370 -5.04 -5.40 7.01
CA PRO A 370 -5.26 -5.62 5.59
C PRO A 370 -4.19 -4.92 4.76
N GLY A 371 -3.70 -5.63 3.74
CA GLY A 371 -2.81 -5.05 2.75
C GLY A 371 -3.46 -3.82 2.09
N GLN A 372 -2.67 -2.79 1.79
CA GLN A 372 -3.17 -1.58 1.15
C GLN A 372 -3.02 -1.68 -0.37
N SER A 373 -4.06 -1.28 -1.08
CA SER A 373 -4.04 -1.13 -2.53
C SER A 373 -4.70 0.18 -2.95
N THR A 374 -4.26 0.74 -4.06
CA THR A 374 -4.92 1.87 -4.70
C THR A 374 -5.37 1.49 -6.10
N ARG A 375 -6.56 1.90 -6.49
CA ARG A 375 -7.12 1.72 -7.84
C ARG A 375 -7.23 3.03 -8.62
N VAL A 376 -6.75 4.13 -8.07
CA VAL A 376 -6.88 5.47 -8.67
C VAL A 376 -6.17 5.56 -10.03
N HIS A 377 -5.14 4.73 -10.26
CA HIS A 377 -4.40 4.72 -11.52
C HIS A 377 -4.86 3.66 -12.53
N ASP A 378 -5.81 2.79 -12.16
CA ASP A 378 -6.28 1.71 -13.05
C ASP A 378 -7.02 2.26 -14.27
N SER A 379 -7.79 3.35 -14.10
CA SER A 379 -8.52 4.00 -15.19
C SER A 379 -7.61 4.65 -16.24
N VAL A 380 -6.42 5.13 -15.83
CA VAL A 380 -5.50 5.85 -16.71
C VAL A 380 -4.97 4.98 -17.84
N ALA A 381 -4.74 3.69 -17.58
CA ALA A 381 -4.32 2.74 -18.62
C ALA A 381 -5.44 2.50 -19.64
N ALA A 382 -6.65 2.25 -19.16
CA ALA A 382 -7.81 2.06 -20.03
C ALA A 382 -8.17 3.31 -20.85
N GLU A 383 -8.05 4.50 -20.26
CA GLU A 383 -8.23 5.77 -20.96
C GLU A 383 -7.19 5.97 -22.07
N ALA A 384 -5.92 5.62 -21.80
CA ALA A 384 -4.85 5.70 -22.81
C ALA A 384 -5.09 4.73 -23.98
N ASP A 385 -5.57 3.51 -23.70
CA ASP A 385 -5.92 2.53 -24.70
C ASP A 385 -7.08 3.01 -25.56
N ALA A 386 -8.17 3.47 -24.96
CA ALA A 386 -9.32 4.02 -25.68
C ALA A 386 -8.97 5.24 -26.54
N ALA A 387 -8.08 6.12 -26.03
CA ALA A 387 -7.59 7.29 -26.77
C ALA A 387 -6.75 6.88 -27.99
N ALA A 388 -5.86 5.87 -27.85
CA ALA A 388 -5.06 5.34 -28.95
C ALA A 388 -5.94 4.70 -30.03
N GLU A 389 -6.92 3.88 -29.64
CA GLU A 389 -7.90 3.29 -30.57
C GLU A 389 -8.72 4.34 -31.31
N ALA A 390 -9.11 5.44 -30.65
CA ALA A 390 -9.81 6.53 -31.28
C ALA A 390 -8.97 7.19 -32.38
N VAL A 391 -7.65 7.39 -32.14
CA VAL A 391 -6.72 7.89 -33.16
C VAL A 391 -6.57 6.93 -34.33
N ILE A 392 -6.45 5.62 -34.05
CA ILE A 392 -6.33 4.58 -35.08
C ILE A 392 -7.60 4.57 -35.95
N ARG A 393 -8.79 4.50 -35.32
CA ARG A 393 -10.08 4.52 -36.06
C ARG A 393 -10.24 5.76 -36.94
N ALA A 394 -9.91 6.94 -36.42
CA ALA A 394 -10.05 8.20 -37.14
C ALA A 394 -9.12 8.33 -38.36
N ASN A 395 -8.02 7.55 -38.44
CA ASN A 395 -7.03 7.62 -39.53
C ASN A 395 -7.01 6.38 -40.43
N LYS A 396 -7.76 5.32 -40.09
CA LYS A 396 -7.86 4.09 -40.90
C LYS A 396 -8.74 4.28 -42.14
N SER A 397 -9.76 5.17 -42.07
CA SER A 397 -10.77 5.41 -43.10
C SER A 397 -10.48 6.64 -43.97
N ARG A 398 -9.35 7.31 -43.77
CA ARG A 398 -8.86 8.43 -44.62
C ARG A 398 -7.73 7.97 -45.51
#